data_d5690419cdb49ed1ce5fa4077fa105b9
#
_entry.id   d5690419cdb49ed1ce5fa4077fa105b9
#
_cell.length_a   1.000
_cell.length_b   1.000
_cell.length_c   1.000
_cell.angle_alpha   90.00
_cell.angle_beta   90.00
_cell.angle_gamma   90.00
#
_symmetry.space_group_name_H-M   'P 1'
#
loop_
_entity.id
_entity.type
_entity.pdbx_description
1 polymer ?
#
loop_
_entity_poly.entity_id
_entity_poly.type
_entity_poly.pdbx_seq_one_letter_code
_entity_poly.pdbx_strand_id
1 'polypeptide(L)'
;MSRDVFVFIEQRDGELQKVGIELLGKSKELAETLGQKVVAMLVGANIKSKAETLIHHGADKVIVIENEMLQEYVTEPYAKAIYTIIKKYNPEIVLYGASSIGRDLAPRLAARLHTGLTADCTALEIDENTRHLMMTRPAFGGNLMATILCENHRPQMATVRPGVMKALDADMKAQGEIIEENVEFIETDMNIVLKEVIKRESKRKDITEAAVLVSGGRGIGAPENFNLLQELADLLGAEVSASRATVDAGWISKDRQVGQTGKTVRPQAYFALGISGAIQHLAGMEESECIIAVNRDEEAPIFKVADLGIVGDVNTVIPKLIECLKKEKQEKEKINGVYF
;
A
#
# COMPACT_ATOMS: atom_id res chain seq x y z
N MET A 1 25.42 -3.20 -21.24
CA MET A 1 23.95 -3.16 -21.16
C MET A 1 23.63 -2.52 -19.84
N SER A 2 22.84 -1.44 -19.83
CA SER A 2 22.44 -0.80 -18.58
C SER A 2 21.48 -1.75 -17.88
N ARG A 3 21.77 -2.07 -16.62
CA ARG A 3 20.95 -2.92 -15.78
C ARG A 3 20.04 -2.00 -14.96
N ASP A 4 18.90 -1.64 -15.54
CA ASP A 4 18.00 -0.65 -14.96
C ASP A 4 17.17 -1.20 -13.78
N VAL A 5 16.51 -0.29 -13.01
CA VAL A 5 15.60 -0.62 -11.92
C VAL A 5 14.19 -0.72 -12.48
N PHE A 6 13.59 -1.89 -12.39
CA PHE A 6 12.26 -2.16 -12.94
C PHE A 6 11.21 -2.21 -11.84
N VAL A 7 10.03 -1.70 -12.15
CA VAL A 7 8.86 -1.71 -11.25
C VAL A 7 7.68 -2.35 -11.97
N PHE A 8 7.10 -3.38 -11.37
CA PHE A 8 5.82 -3.90 -11.81
C PHE A 8 4.70 -2.96 -11.35
N ILE A 9 3.95 -2.42 -12.29
CA ILE A 9 2.84 -1.53 -12.03
C ILE A 9 1.56 -2.36 -11.97
N GLU A 10 1.07 -2.58 -10.76
CA GLU A 10 -0.21 -3.25 -10.54
C GLU A 10 -1.34 -2.34 -11.01
N GLN A 11 -2.29 -2.93 -11.73
CA GLN A 11 -3.55 -2.30 -12.11
C GLN A 11 -4.72 -3.23 -11.74
N ARG A 12 -5.88 -2.66 -11.52
CA ARG A 12 -7.15 -3.37 -11.35
C ARG A 12 -8.23 -2.62 -12.11
N ASP A 13 -8.96 -3.31 -12.96
CA ASP A 13 -10.01 -2.69 -13.78
C ASP A 13 -9.52 -1.48 -14.61
N GLY A 14 -8.27 -1.49 -15.04
CA GLY A 14 -7.64 -0.38 -15.77
C GLY A 14 -7.17 0.78 -14.88
N GLU A 15 -7.33 0.69 -13.54
CA GLU A 15 -6.86 1.74 -12.61
C GLU A 15 -5.54 1.33 -11.95
N LEU A 16 -4.57 2.24 -12.01
CA LEU A 16 -3.24 2.03 -11.41
C LEU A 16 -3.35 1.97 -9.89
N GLN A 17 -2.70 0.99 -9.29
CA GLN A 17 -2.67 0.88 -7.84
C GLN A 17 -1.58 1.78 -7.25
N LYS A 18 -1.92 2.44 -6.13
CA LYS A 18 -1.07 3.43 -5.46
C LYS A 18 0.34 2.91 -5.15
N VAL A 19 0.46 1.64 -4.75
CA VAL A 19 1.75 1.01 -4.45
C VAL A 19 2.73 1.05 -5.63
N GLY A 20 2.25 0.95 -6.88
CA GLY A 20 3.10 1.08 -8.07
C GLY A 20 3.71 2.48 -8.18
N ILE A 21 2.93 3.51 -7.89
CA ILE A 21 3.38 4.91 -7.89
C ILE A 21 4.38 5.18 -6.76
N GLU A 22 4.12 4.66 -5.56
CA GLU A 22 5.06 4.71 -4.43
C GLU A 22 6.40 4.08 -4.78
N LEU A 23 6.37 2.93 -5.46
CA LEU A 23 7.58 2.23 -5.88
C LEU A 23 8.37 2.97 -6.96
N LEU A 24 7.72 3.71 -7.86
CA LEU A 24 8.41 4.58 -8.81
C LEU A 24 9.24 5.64 -8.08
N GLY A 25 8.67 6.28 -7.04
CA GLY A 25 9.38 7.24 -6.21
C GLY A 25 10.63 6.64 -5.57
N LYS A 26 10.50 5.48 -4.93
CA LYS A 26 11.67 4.79 -4.32
C LYS A 26 12.67 4.31 -5.35
N SER A 27 12.19 3.81 -6.49
CA SER A 27 13.07 3.38 -7.58
C SER A 27 13.91 4.51 -8.15
N LYS A 28 13.42 5.76 -8.14
CA LYS A 28 14.18 6.92 -8.58
C LYS A 28 15.42 7.15 -7.69
N GLU A 29 15.26 7.10 -6.37
CA GLU A 29 16.37 7.20 -5.42
C GLU A 29 17.41 6.08 -5.64
N LEU A 30 16.94 4.83 -5.79
CA LEU A 30 17.82 3.68 -6.02
C LEU A 30 18.58 3.79 -7.36
N ALA A 31 17.86 4.19 -8.42
CA ALA A 31 18.42 4.35 -9.75
C ALA A 31 19.45 5.49 -9.81
N GLU A 32 19.21 6.62 -9.16
CA GLU A 32 20.16 7.72 -9.03
C GLU A 32 21.46 7.26 -8.37
N THR A 33 21.38 6.52 -7.25
CA THR A 33 22.55 5.95 -6.57
C THR A 33 23.33 5.00 -7.48
N LEU A 34 22.62 4.22 -8.32
CA LEU A 34 23.23 3.25 -9.24
C LEU A 34 23.70 3.86 -10.57
N GLY A 35 23.31 5.09 -10.91
CA GLY A 35 23.48 5.69 -12.23
C GLY A 35 22.70 4.96 -13.32
N GLN A 36 21.49 4.49 -12.98
CA GLN A 36 20.58 3.70 -13.82
C GLN A 36 19.27 4.43 -14.09
N LYS A 37 18.37 3.83 -14.87
CA LYS A 37 17.06 4.35 -15.19
C LYS A 37 15.97 3.59 -14.46
N VAL A 38 14.82 4.25 -14.25
CA VAL A 38 13.60 3.65 -13.74
C VAL A 38 12.74 3.21 -14.92
N VAL A 39 12.37 1.93 -14.94
CA VAL A 39 11.52 1.33 -15.97
C VAL A 39 10.25 0.76 -15.36
N ALA A 40 9.11 1.31 -15.75
CA ALA A 40 7.81 0.78 -15.35
C ALA A 40 7.38 -0.36 -16.30
N MET A 41 6.94 -1.49 -15.76
CA MET A 41 6.30 -2.58 -16.50
C MET A 41 4.79 -2.49 -16.32
N LEU A 42 4.08 -2.07 -17.35
CA LEU A 42 2.64 -1.89 -17.37
C LEU A 42 1.99 -2.97 -18.24
N VAL A 43 1.17 -3.81 -17.61
CA VAL A 43 0.58 -5.01 -18.25
C VAL A 43 -0.92 -5.02 -18.02
N GLY A 44 -1.71 -5.20 -19.07
CA GLY A 44 -3.18 -5.22 -18.98
C GLY A 44 -3.88 -5.23 -20.33
N ALA A 45 -5.18 -4.99 -20.32
CA ALA A 45 -5.96 -4.71 -21.52
C ALA A 45 -6.34 -3.22 -21.53
N ASN A 46 -6.19 -2.57 -22.69
CA ASN A 46 -6.51 -1.14 -22.89
C ASN A 46 -5.84 -0.19 -21.87
N ILE A 47 -4.61 -0.49 -21.47
CA ILE A 47 -3.91 0.18 -20.34
C ILE A 47 -2.88 1.23 -20.80
N LYS A 48 -2.53 1.28 -22.08
CA LYS A 48 -1.50 2.16 -22.65
C LYS A 48 -1.72 3.63 -22.30
N SER A 49 -2.98 4.07 -22.24
CA SER A 49 -3.32 5.46 -21.87
C SER A 49 -2.83 5.88 -20.49
N LYS A 50 -2.52 4.93 -19.62
CA LYS A 50 -1.97 5.18 -18.27
C LYS A 50 -0.44 5.32 -18.25
N ALA A 51 0.25 5.05 -19.37
CA ALA A 51 1.72 5.06 -19.40
C ALA A 51 2.31 6.45 -19.13
N GLU A 52 1.69 7.53 -19.66
CA GLU A 52 2.13 8.90 -19.44
C GLU A 52 2.06 9.29 -17.96
N THR A 53 1.05 8.85 -17.25
CA THR A 53 0.94 9.06 -15.79
C THR A 53 2.16 8.49 -15.04
N LEU A 54 2.69 7.34 -15.46
CA LEU A 54 3.85 6.73 -14.83
C LEU A 54 5.14 7.54 -15.08
N ILE A 55 5.27 8.14 -16.24
CA ILE A 55 6.36 9.08 -16.57
C ILE A 55 6.32 10.29 -15.65
N HIS A 56 5.14 10.88 -15.47
CA HIS A 56 4.94 12.02 -14.59
C HIS A 56 5.28 11.68 -13.12
N HIS A 57 5.22 10.42 -12.72
CA HIS A 57 5.58 9.94 -11.38
C HIS A 57 6.99 9.33 -11.29
N GLY A 58 7.88 9.60 -12.25
CA GLY A 58 9.30 9.31 -12.15
C GLY A 58 9.82 8.12 -12.95
N ALA A 59 9.00 7.49 -13.80
CA ALA A 59 9.50 6.50 -14.75
C ALA A 59 10.26 7.19 -15.90
N ASP A 60 11.49 6.76 -16.17
CA ASP A 60 12.25 7.20 -17.35
C ASP A 60 11.78 6.47 -18.62
N LYS A 61 11.25 5.24 -18.43
CA LYS A 61 10.67 4.40 -19.49
C LYS A 61 9.46 3.65 -18.99
N VAL A 62 8.50 3.41 -19.89
CA VAL A 62 7.36 2.53 -19.62
C VAL A 62 7.31 1.45 -20.70
N ILE A 63 7.41 0.19 -20.29
CA ILE A 63 7.21 -0.96 -21.18
C ILE A 63 5.77 -1.40 -21.01
N VAL A 64 5.01 -1.35 -22.11
CA VAL A 64 3.58 -1.69 -22.14
C VAL A 64 3.38 -3.01 -22.87
N ILE A 65 2.63 -3.93 -22.26
CA ILE A 65 2.08 -5.11 -22.93
C ILE A 65 0.57 -5.05 -22.81
N GLU A 66 -0.10 -4.96 -23.96
CA GLU A 66 -1.56 -4.99 -24.05
C GLU A 66 -2.05 -6.29 -24.68
N ASN A 67 -2.94 -6.97 -23.99
CA ASN A 67 -3.63 -8.14 -24.51
C ASN A 67 -4.94 -8.38 -23.74
N GLU A 68 -5.98 -8.87 -24.41
CA GLU A 68 -7.27 -9.20 -23.78
C GLU A 68 -7.14 -10.26 -22.67
N MET A 69 -6.21 -11.21 -22.81
CA MET A 69 -5.93 -12.22 -21.77
C MET A 69 -5.36 -11.62 -20.47
N LEU A 70 -4.99 -10.36 -20.48
CA LEU A 70 -4.45 -9.60 -19.34
C LEU A 70 -5.50 -8.64 -18.73
N GLN A 71 -6.76 -8.72 -19.15
CA GLN A 71 -7.82 -7.86 -18.62
C GLN A 71 -8.02 -8.08 -17.13
N GLU A 72 -8.18 -9.33 -16.72
CA GLU A 72 -8.23 -9.70 -15.31
C GLU A 72 -6.92 -10.38 -14.89
N TYR A 73 -6.57 -10.25 -13.63
CA TYR A 73 -5.35 -10.89 -13.15
C TYR A 73 -5.50 -12.42 -13.12
N VAL A 74 -4.71 -13.07 -13.93
CA VAL A 74 -4.46 -14.51 -13.89
C VAL A 74 -2.95 -14.71 -13.86
N THR A 75 -2.45 -15.51 -12.92
CA THR A 75 -1.02 -15.65 -12.64
C THR A 75 -0.17 -15.99 -13.85
N GLU A 76 -0.59 -16.98 -14.66
CA GLU A 76 0.22 -17.50 -15.76
C GLU A 76 0.42 -16.50 -16.92
N PRO A 77 -0.63 -15.85 -17.48
CA PRO A 77 -0.45 -14.84 -18.51
C PRO A 77 0.39 -13.66 -18.03
N TYR A 78 0.13 -13.15 -16.81
CA TYR A 78 0.93 -12.08 -16.23
C TYR A 78 2.39 -12.49 -16.02
N ALA A 79 2.62 -13.69 -15.50
CA ALA A 79 3.97 -14.22 -15.33
C ALA A 79 4.71 -14.39 -16.66
N LYS A 80 4.03 -14.83 -17.74
CA LYS A 80 4.61 -14.91 -19.08
C LYS A 80 5.00 -13.53 -19.60
N ALA A 81 4.10 -12.55 -19.50
CA ALA A 81 4.34 -11.19 -19.96
C ALA A 81 5.56 -10.56 -19.25
N ILE A 82 5.57 -10.56 -17.92
CA ILE A 82 6.63 -9.96 -17.12
C ILE A 82 7.96 -10.73 -17.28
N TYR A 83 7.92 -12.07 -17.32
CA TYR A 83 9.10 -12.89 -17.59
C TYR A 83 9.76 -12.52 -18.92
N THR A 84 8.95 -12.31 -19.97
CA THR A 84 9.44 -11.92 -21.31
C THR A 84 10.19 -10.58 -21.27
N ILE A 85 9.61 -9.58 -20.57
CA ILE A 85 10.26 -8.28 -20.35
C ILE A 85 11.61 -8.48 -19.61
N ILE A 86 11.58 -9.17 -18.47
CA ILE A 86 12.79 -9.36 -17.64
C ILE A 86 13.89 -10.09 -18.41
N LYS A 87 13.56 -11.12 -19.17
CA LYS A 87 14.54 -11.86 -20.00
C LYS A 87 15.11 -11.01 -21.13
N LYS A 88 14.30 -10.16 -21.74
CA LYS A 88 14.73 -9.30 -22.86
C LYS A 88 15.64 -8.16 -22.39
N TYR A 89 15.27 -7.51 -21.29
CA TYR A 89 15.92 -6.29 -20.81
C TYR A 89 16.96 -6.53 -19.72
N ASN A 90 16.93 -7.69 -19.05
CA ASN A 90 17.88 -8.12 -18.03
C ASN A 90 18.14 -7.06 -16.93
N PRO A 91 17.12 -6.65 -16.15
CA PRO A 91 17.23 -5.63 -15.14
C PRO A 91 18.17 -6.03 -13.98
N GLU A 92 18.71 -5.02 -13.27
CA GLU A 92 19.45 -5.22 -12.02
C GLU A 92 18.52 -5.51 -10.85
N ILE A 93 17.44 -4.75 -10.76
CA ILE A 93 16.47 -4.80 -9.67
C ILE A 93 15.06 -4.90 -10.26
N VAL A 94 14.18 -5.68 -9.64
CA VAL A 94 12.74 -5.70 -9.95
C VAL A 94 11.93 -5.60 -8.68
N LEU A 95 11.09 -4.56 -8.59
CA LEU A 95 10.24 -4.28 -7.45
C LEU A 95 8.77 -4.55 -7.75
N TYR A 96 8.08 -5.09 -6.75
CA TYR A 96 6.64 -5.38 -6.77
C TYR A 96 5.98 -4.83 -5.50
N GLY A 97 4.71 -4.41 -5.58
CA GLY A 97 3.92 -4.18 -4.38
C GLY A 97 3.65 -5.49 -3.64
N ALA A 98 3.70 -5.51 -2.31
CA ALA A 98 3.31 -6.67 -1.50
C ALA A 98 1.78 -6.77 -1.34
N SER A 99 1.03 -6.44 -2.40
CA SER A 99 -0.40 -6.67 -2.55
C SER A 99 -0.72 -8.16 -2.71
N SER A 100 -1.99 -8.52 -2.81
CA SER A 100 -2.39 -9.91 -3.12
C SER A 100 -1.82 -10.38 -4.46
N ILE A 101 -1.83 -9.51 -5.48
CA ILE A 101 -1.28 -9.81 -6.82
C ILE A 101 0.25 -9.94 -6.77
N GLY A 102 0.93 -8.98 -6.16
CA GLY A 102 2.40 -9.02 -6.11
C GLY A 102 2.94 -10.18 -5.28
N ARG A 103 2.26 -10.58 -4.20
CA ARG A 103 2.61 -11.76 -3.38
C ARG A 103 2.40 -13.09 -4.11
N ASP A 104 1.54 -13.13 -5.11
CA ASP A 104 1.34 -14.29 -5.98
C ASP A 104 2.33 -14.30 -7.17
N LEU A 105 2.46 -13.16 -7.86
CA LEU A 105 3.26 -13.04 -9.09
C LEU A 105 4.76 -13.07 -8.84
N ALA A 106 5.27 -12.30 -7.87
CA ALA A 106 6.72 -12.14 -7.68
C ALA A 106 7.45 -13.45 -7.33
N PRO A 107 6.98 -14.32 -6.42
CA PRO A 107 7.64 -15.60 -6.15
C PRO A 107 7.61 -16.54 -7.34
N ARG A 108 6.53 -16.50 -8.16
CA ARG A 108 6.45 -17.26 -9.40
C ARG A 108 7.55 -16.86 -10.38
N LEU A 109 7.77 -15.57 -10.54
CA LEU A 109 8.82 -15.03 -11.39
C LEU A 109 10.21 -15.31 -10.83
N ALA A 110 10.44 -15.14 -9.54
CA ALA A 110 11.71 -15.44 -8.91
C ALA A 110 12.13 -16.90 -9.14
N ALA A 111 11.20 -17.84 -8.97
CA ALA A 111 11.43 -19.25 -9.25
C ALA A 111 11.79 -19.51 -10.72
N ARG A 112 11.09 -18.89 -11.70
CA ARG A 112 11.37 -19.04 -13.14
C ARG A 112 12.70 -18.40 -13.54
N LEU A 113 13.11 -17.34 -12.86
CA LEU A 113 14.36 -16.62 -13.13
C LEU A 113 15.56 -17.22 -12.37
N HIS A 114 15.31 -18.19 -11.48
CA HIS A 114 16.31 -18.77 -10.58
C HIS A 114 17.03 -17.72 -9.74
N THR A 115 16.28 -16.78 -9.15
CA THR A 115 16.81 -15.71 -8.30
C THR A 115 16.11 -15.66 -6.95
N GLY A 116 16.68 -14.88 -6.00
CA GLY A 116 16.09 -14.65 -4.69
C GLY A 116 14.99 -13.60 -4.73
N LEU A 117 14.04 -13.72 -3.80
CA LEU A 117 12.99 -12.73 -3.56
C LEU A 117 12.90 -12.45 -2.05
N THR A 118 13.00 -11.18 -1.67
CA THR A 118 12.68 -10.74 -0.30
C THR A 118 11.26 -10.20 -0.25
N ALA A 119 10.44 -10.79 0.62
CA ALA A 119 9.02 -10.46 0.69
C ALA A 119 8.71 -9.47 1.82
N ASP A 120 7.74 -8.56 1.56
CA ASP A 120 7.16 -7.63 2.53
C ASP A 120 8.18 -6.66 3.13
N CYS A 121 9.03 -6.09 2.27
CA CYS A 121 10.04 -5.11 2.65
C CYS A 121 9.39 -3.80 3.10
N THR A 122 10.02 -3.15 4.08
CA THR A 122 9.63 -1.83 4.58
C THR A 122 10.70 -0.76 4.33
N ALA A 123 11.95 -1.17 4.02
CA ALA A 123 12.99 -0.27 3.56
C ALA A 123 13.83 -0.92 2.46
N LEU A 124 14.31 -0.09 1.54
CA LEU A 124 15.19 -0.47 0.43
C LEU A 124 16.30 0.57 0.32
N GLU A 125 17.54 0.12 0.27
CA GLU A 125 18.71 0.98 0.14
C GLU A 125 19.77 0.31 -0.73
N ILE A 126 20.70 1.09 -1.29
CA ILE A 126 21.86 0.55 -2.00
C ILE A 126 23.06 0.59 -1.07
N ASP A 127 23.70 -0.55 -0.88
CA ASP A 127 24.98 -0.62 -0.18
C ASP A 127 26.06 0.14 -0.98
N GLU A 128 26.70 1.11 -0.36
CA GLU A 128 27.65 2.01 -1.02
C GLU A 128 28.91 1.28 -1.55
N ASN A 129 29.32 0.20 -0.89
CA ASN A 129 30.53 -0.52 -1.22
C ASN A 129 30.30 -1.61 -2.29
N THR A 130 29.24 -2.40 -2.10
CA THR A 130 28.95 -3.56 -2.96
C THR A 130 27.96 -3.23 -4.07
N ARG A 131 27.22 -2.11 -3.96
CA ARG A 131 26.15 -1.68 -4.86
C ARG A 131 25.00 -2.70 -4.95
N HIS A 132 24.86 -3.56 -3.94
CA HIS A 132 23.74 -4.48 -3.82
C HIS A 132 22.53 -3.79 -3.19
N LEU A 133 21.33 -4.28 -3.53
CA LEU A 133 20.09 -3.86 -2.90
C LEU A 133 19.98 -4.47 -1.50
N MET A 134 19.97 -3.63 -0.49
CA MET A 134 19.65 -3.99 0.90
C MET A 134 18.13 -3.97 1.07
N MET A 135 17.56 -5.14 1.33
CA MET A 135 16.12 -5.36 1.44
C MET A 135 15.76 -5.61 2.89
N THR A 136 15.26 -4.59 3.59
CA THR A 136 14.92 -4.66 5.01
C THR A 136 13.45 -4.96 5.20
N ARG A 137 13.16 -5.96 6.04
CA ARG A 137 11.81 -6.40 6.36
C ARG A 137 11.66 -6.72 7.85
N PRO A 138 10.45 -6.58 8.43
CA PRO A 138 10.15 -7.09 9.76
C PRO A 138 10.24 -8.62 9.81
N ALA A 139 10.83 -9.13 10.87
CA ALA A 139 10.91 -10.55 11.18
C ALA A 139 10.39 -10.82 12.60
N PHE A 140 10.04 -12.06 12.91
CA PHE A 140 9.60 -12.51 14.24
C PHE A 140 8.51 -11.61 14.87
N GLY A 141 7.44 -11.35 14.11
CA GLY A 141 6.31 -10.56 14.60
C GLY A 141 6.56 -9.05 14.68
N GLY A 142 7.61 -8.55 14.03
CA GLY A 142 7.95 -7.11 14.01
C GLY A 142 8.99 -6.68 15.03
N ASN A 143 9.44 -7.57 15.91
CA ASN A 143 10.42 -7.25 16.96
C ASN A 143 11.87 -7.14 16.44
N LEU A 144 12.13 -7.66 15.27
CA LEU A 144 13.45 -7.63 14.64
C LEU A 144 13.30 -7.17 13.18
N MET A 145 14.27 -6.39 12.72
CA MET A 145 14.41 -6.03 11.31
C MET A 145 15.53 -6.88 10.70
N ALA A 146 15.22 -7.55 9.60
CA ALA A 146 16.20 -8.35 8.85
C ALA A 146 16.51 -7.65 7.53
N THR A 147 17.79 -7.35 7.32
CA THR A 147 18.29 -6.87 6.02
C THR A 147 18.85 -8.04 5.23
N ILE A 148 18.35 -8.25 4.04
CA ILE A 148 18.64 -9.39 3.18
C ILE A 148 19.30 -8.89 1.89
N LEU A 149 20.32 -9.59 1.44
CA LEU A 149 21.06 -9.32 0.20
C LEU A 149 20.88 -10.48 -0.77
N CYS A 150 20.87 -10.18 -2.08
CA CYS A 150 20.91 -11.17 -3.15
C CYS A 150 22.18 -10.94 -3.98
N GLU A 151 23.31 -11.44 -3.48
CA GLU A 151 24.65 -11.12 -4.02
C GLU A 151 24.90 -11.74 -5.39
N ASN A 152 24.51 -13.00 -5.58
CA ASN A 152 24.97 -13.85 -6.67
C ASN A 152 23.99 -14.01 -7.84
N HIS A 153 22.75 -13.54 -7.69
CA HIS A 153 21.71 -13.73 -8.69
C HIS A 153 21.08 -12.40 -9.11
N ARG A 154 20.61 -12.36 -10.36
CA ARG A 154 19.91 -11.21 -10.94
C ARG A 154 18.64 -11.66 -11.66
N PRO A 155 17.61 -10.77 -11.65
CA PRO A 155 17.51 -9.51 -10.91
C PRO A 155 17.44 -9.72 -9.39
N GLN A 156 17.81 -8.70 -8.60
CA GLN A 156 17.50 -8.64 -7.18
C GLN A 156 16.03 -8.29 -7.05
N MET A 157 15.23 -9.11 -6.36
CA MET A 157 13.79 -8.96 -6.34
C MET A 157 13.25 -8.72 -4.93
N ALA A 158 12.32 -7.77 -4.82
CA ALA A 158 11.62 -7.48 -3.58
C ALA A 158 10.11 -7.28 -3.82
N THR A 159 9.28 -7.75 -2.88
CA THR A 159 7.94 -7.17 -2.71
C THR A 159 7.97 -6.18 -1.56
N VAL A 160 7.33 -5.03 -1.75
CA VAL A 160 7.34 -3.91 -0.80
C VAL A 160 5.95 -3.67 -0.26
N ARG A 161 5.85 -3.51 1.05
CA ARG A 161 4.57 -3.26 1.73
C ARG A 161 3.95 -1.97 1.19
N PRO A 162 2.65 -1.96 0.80
CA PRO A 162 1.95 -0.74 0.41
C PRO A 162 1.93 0.30 1.54
N GLY A 163 2.05 1.57 1.20
CA GLY A 163 1.99 2.69 2.15
C GLY A 163 3.29 2.99 2.90
N VAL A 164 4.39 2.24 2.66
CA VAL A 164 5.68 2.49 3.34
C VAL A 164 6.67 3.31 2.50
N MET A 165 6.45 3.43 1.19
CA MET A 165 7.27 4.25 0.33
C MET A 165 6.53 5.52 -0.08
N LYS A 166 7.27 6.61 -0.25
CA LYS A 166 6.70 7.90 -0.65
C LYS A 166 6.59 7.97 -2.17
N ALA A 167 5.39 8.26 -2.67
CA ALA A 167 5.20 8.63 -4.06
C ALA A 167 5.81 10.01 -4.34
N LEU A 168 6.34 10.21 -5.55
CA LEU A 168 6.72 11.54 -6.01
C LEU A 168 5.47 12.31 -6.43
N ASP A 169 5.53 13.62 -6.26
CA ASP A 169 4.53 14.51 -6.85
C ASP A 169 4.61 14.43 -8.38
N ALA A 170 3.47 14.54 -9.05
CA ALA A 170 3.42 14.44 -10.50
C ALA A 170 4.12 15.62 -11.16
N ASP A 171 5.17 15.36 -11.93
CA ASP A 171 5.79 16.36 -12.80
C ASP A 171 5.22 16.25 -14.22
N MET A 172 4.25 17.13 -14.54
CA MET A 172 3.60 17.18 -15.85
C MET A 172 4.54 17.57 -17.00
N LYS A 173 5.80 17.95 -16.71
CA LYS A 173 6.82 18.28 -17.72
C LYS A 173 7.81 17.14 -17.92
N ALA A 174 7.75 16.12 -17.09
CA ALA A 174 8.63 14.96 -17.22
C ALA A 174 8.46 14.31 -18.59
N GLN A 175 9.57 13.92 -19.20
CA GLN A 175 9.60 13.22 -20.48
C GLN A 175 10.19 11.82 -20.27
N GLY A 176 9.64 10.84 -20.97
CA GLY A 176 10.08 9.46 -20.92
C GLY A 176 9.77 8.72 -22.21
N GLU A 177 10.25 7.51 -22.30
CA GLU A 177 10.08 6.64 -23.46
C GLU A 177 8.97 5.60 -23.19
N ILE A 178 8.00 5.48 -24.10
CA ILE A 178 6.97 4.43 -24.04
C ILE A 178 7.33 3.39 -25.09
N ILE A 179 7.52 2.15 -24.65
CA ILE A 179 7.90 1.00 -25.46
C ILE A 179 6.75 0.00 -25.45
N GLU A 180 6.19 -0.28 -26.61
CA GLU A 180 5.19 -1.33 -26.75
C GLU A 180 5.87 -2.65 -27.04
N GLU A 181 5.60 -3.66 -26.24
CA GLU A 181 6.09 -5.03 -26.44
C GLU A 181 4.93 -5.97 -26.75
N ASN A 182 5.14 -6.82 -27.72
CA ASN A 182 4.19 -7.88 -28.04
C ASN A 182 4.62 -9.21 -27.43
N VAL A 183 3.70 -9.86 -26.75
CA VAL A 183 3.85 -11.22 -26.25
C VAL A 183 2.77 -12.07 -26.88
N GLU A 184 3.17 -13.12 -27.55
CA GLU A 184 2.26 -14.08 -28.13
C GLU A 184 1.71 -14.99 -27.03
N PHE A 185 0.40 -14.94 -26.81
CA PHE A 185 -0.30 -15.82 -25.88
C PHE A 185 -1.01 -16.95 -26.64
N ILE A 186 -0.91 -18.16 -26.11
CA ILE A 186 -1.60 -19.35 -26.63
C ILE A 186 -2.55 -19.89 -25.57
N GLU A 187 -3.54 -20.70 -25.96
CA GLU A 187 -4.54 -21.23 -25.04
C GLU A 187 -3.95 -21.95 -23.82
N THR A 188 -2.81 -22.63 -24.00
CA THR A 188 -2.13 -23.34 -22.92
C THR A 188 -1.45 -22.43 -21.91
N ASP A 189 -1.34 -21.12 -22.16
CA ASP A 189 -0.87 -20.15 -21.17
C ASP A 189 -1.93 -19.85 -20.10
N MET A 190 -3.18 -20.25 -20.35
CA MET A 190 -4.29 -20.18 -19.42
C MET A 190 -4.56 -21.56 -18.80
N ASN A 191 -3.99 -21.81 -17.62
CA ASN A 191 -4.21 -23.05 -16.87
C ASN A 191 -5.57 -23.12 -16.18
N ILE A 192 -6.29 -22.00 -16.11
CA ILE A 192 -7.59 -21.85 -15.47
C ILE A 192 -8.53 -21.08 -16.38
N VAL A 193 -9.81 -21.35 -16.27
CA VAL A 193 -10.87 -20.60 -16.93
C VAL A 193 -11.52 -19.69 -15.91
N LEU A 194 -11.40 -18.38 -16.08
CA LEU A 194 -12.11 -17.40 -15.29
C LEU A 194 -13.59 -17.44 -15.67
N LYS A 195 -14.45 -17.95 -14.78
CA LYS A 195 -15.88 -18.06 -15.05
C LYS A 195 -16.64 -16.77 -14.76
N GLU A 196 -16.30 -16.12 -13.65
CA GLU A 196 -17.02 -14.95 -13.16
C GLU A 196 -16.13 -14.14 -12.21
N VAL A 197 -16.22 -12.83 -12.28
CA VAL A 197 -15.64 -11.88 -11.30
C VAL A 197 -16.78 -11.21 -10.55
N ILE A 198 -16.95 -11.57 -9.28
CA ILE A 198 -17.97 -10.95 -8.42
C ILE A 198 -17.36 -9.72 -7.76
N LYS A 199 -17.65 -8.56 -8.30
CA LYS A 199 -17.23 -7.28 -7.71
C LYS A 199 -18.19 -6.90 -6.57
N ARG A 200 -17.65 -6.75 -5.36
CA ARG A 200 -18.41 -6.15 -4.27
C ARG A 200 -18.44 -4.63 -4.48
N GLU A 201 -19.60 -4.07 -4.72
CA GLU A 201 -19.80 -2.62 -4.66
C GLU A 201 -19.59 -2.17 -3.20
N SER A 202 -18.38 -1.77 -2.86
CA SER A 202 -18.12 -1.10 -1.60
C SER A 202 -18.56 0.36 -1.76
N LYS A 203 -19.65 0.74 -1.09
CA LYS A 203 -20.08 2.15 -1.01
C LYS A 203 -19.13 3.02 -0.16
N ARG A 204 -18.14 2.41 0.48
CA ARG A 204 -17.18 3.07 1.38
C ARG A 204 -15.80 3.10 0.72
N LYS A 205 -15.09 4.21 0.90
CA LYS A 205 -13.70 4.35 0.43
C LYS A 205 -12.79 3.28 1.05
N ASP A 206 -11.75 2.92 0.35
CA ASP A 206 -10.71 2.06 0.91
C ASP A 206 -10.00 2.80 2.05
N ILE A 207 -9.80 2.12 3.18
CA ILE A 207 -9.14 2.72 4.36
C ILE A 207 -7.67 3.06 4.08
N THR A 208 -7.04 2.46 3.07
CA THR A 208 -5.67 2.78 2.66
C THR A 208 -5.54 4.14 1.98
N GLU A 209 -6.67 4.68 1.48
CA GLU A 209 -6.72 5.97 0.79
C GLU A 209 -7.30 7.10 1.68
N ALA A 210 -7.70 6.76 2.89
CA ALA A 210 -8.32 7.73 3.80
C ALA A 210 -7.26 8.67 4.40
N ALA A 211 -7.51 9.98 4.31
CA ALA A 211 -6.66 10.97 4.96
C ALA A 211 -6.78 10.94 6.50
N VAL A 212 -7.95 10.57 7.02
CA VAL A 212 -8.20 10.43 8.45
C VAL A 212 -8.88 9.10 8.71
N LEU A 213 -8.42 8.38 9.75
CA LEU A 213 -9.01 7.11 10.18
C LEU A 213 -9.47 7.17 11.65
N VAL A 214 -10.69 6.70 11.88
CA VAL A 214 -11.25 6.47 13.22
C VAL A 214 -11.30 4.97 13.46
N SER A 215 -10.38 4.45 14.27
CA SER A 215 -10.17 3.02 14.45
C SER A 215 -10.66 2.52 15.80
N GLY A 216 -11.51 1.48 15.79
CA GLY A 216 -12.10 0.88 16.98
C GLY A 216 -11.40 -0.41 17.42
N GLY A 217 -11.05 -0.50 18.71
CA GLY A 217 -10.59 -1.72 19.35
C GLY A 217 -11.64 -2.37 20.25
N ARG A 218 -11.31 -3.48 20.91
CA ARG A 218 -12.21 -4.14 21.86
C ARG A 218 -12.64 -3.25 23.04
N GLY A 219 -11.86 -2.20 23.34
CA GLY A 219 -12.17 -1.24 24.39
C GLY A 219 -13.44 -0.42 24.14
N ILE A 220 -13.97 -0.41 22.90
CA ILE A 220 -15.28 0.22 22.63
C ILE A 220 -16.46 -0.57 23.22
N GLY A 221 -16.26 -1.84 23.64
CA GLY A 221 -17.16 -2.64 24.46
C GLY A 221 -18.22 -3.44 23.70
N ALA A 222 -18.85 -2.88 22.67
CA ALA A 222 -19.94 -3.55 21.94
C ALA A 222 -19.98 -3.14 20.46
N PRO A 223 -20.49 -3.98 19.54
CA PRO A 223 -20.59 -3.66 18.12
C PRO A 223 -21.44 -2.43 17.82
N GLU A 224 -22.48 -2.16 18.62
CA GLU A 224 -23.35 -0.99 18.48
C GLU A 224 -22.58 0.33 18.66
N ASN A 225 -21.51 0.31 19.45
CA ASN A 225 -20.69 1.49 19.72
C ASN A 225 -19.86 1.91 18.48
N PHE A 226 -19.75 1.08 17.43
CA PHE A 226 -19.22 1.52 16.14
C PHE A 226 -20.06 2.63 15.50
N ASN A 227 -21.33 2.81 15.88
CA ASN A 227 -22.12 3.93 15.44
C ASN A 227 -21.56 5.27 15.94
N LEU A 228 -20.99 5.32 17.15
CA LEU A 228 -20.32 6.51 17.67
C LEU A 228 -19.04 6.82 16.89
N LEU A 229 -18.31 5.77 16.49
CA LEU A 229 -17.13 5.93 15.65
C LEU A 229 -17.50 6.45 14.26
N GLN A 230 -18.62 5.97 13.72
CA GLN A 230 -19.12 6.45 12.43
C GLN A 230 -19.53 7.93 12.50
N GLU A 231 -20.24 8.32 13.56
CA GLU A 231 -20.62 9.73 13.78
C GLU A 231 -19.39 10.64 13.89
N LEU A 232 -18.36 10.21 14.64
CA LEU A 232 -17.09 10.92 14.73
C LEU A 232 -16.38 11.00 13.37
N ALA A 233 -16.35 9.89 12.63
CA ALA A 233 -15.76 9.83 11.30
C ALA A 233 -16.45 10.77 10.31
N ASP A 234 -17.78 10.81 10.31
CA ASP A 234 -18.57 11.68 9.43
C ASP A 234 -18.28 13.17 9.70
N LEU A 235 -18.08 13.55 10.97
CA LEU A 235 -17.74 14.92 11.36
C LEU A 235 -16.33 15.31 10.90
N LEU A 236 -15.40 14.36 10.88
CA LEU A 236 -14.00 14.56 10.50
C LEU A 236 -13.75 14.34 8.99
N GLY A 237 -14.74 13.87 8.22
CA GLY A 237 -14.52 13.42 6.84
C GLY A 237 -13.61 12.18 6.77
N ALA A 238 -13.65 11.36 7.80
CA ALA A 238 -12.81 10.19 8.00
C ALA A 238 -13.50 8.88 7.59
N GLU A 239 -12.71 7.81 7.50
CA GLU A 239 -13.21 6.44 7.35
C GLU A 239 -13.06 5.66 8.66
N VAL A 240 -14.03 4.77 8.94
CA VAL A 240 -13.97 3.88 10.10
C VAL A 240 -13.11 2.67 9.78
N SER A 241 -12.21 2.33 10.70
CA SER A 241 -11.38 1.13 10.66
C SER A 241 -11.40 0.39 12.01
N ALA A 242 -10.70 -0.73 12.10
CA ALA A 242 -10.76 -1.53 13.31
C ALA A 242 -9.52 -2.40 13.54
N SER A 243 -9.32 -2.79 14.79
CA SER A 243 -8.34 -3.82 15.14
C SER A 243 -8.84 -5.22 14.77
N ARG A 244 -7.92 -6.17 14.59
CA ARG A 244 -8.24 -7.57 14.32
C ARG A 244 -9.23 -8.17 15.31
N ALA A 245 -9.10 -7.83 16.58
CA ALA A 245 -9.94 -8.41 17.63
C ALA A 245 -11.43 -8.11 17.47
N THR A 246 -11.80 -6.95 16.93
CA THR A 246 -13.20 -6.58 16.65
C THR A 246 -13.69 -7.18 15.33
N VAL A 247 -12.81 -7.38 14.36
CA VAL A 247 -13.10 -8.10 13.11
C VAL A 247 -13.36 -9.59 13.38
N ASP A 248 -12.47 -10.24 14.14
CA ASP A 248 -12.61 -11.65 14.52
C ASP A 248 -13.88 -11.88 15.36
N ALA A 249 -14.33 -10.87 16.13
CA ALA A 249 -15.60 -10.88 16.85
C ALA A 249 -16.84 -10.60 15.98
N GLY A 250 -16.66 -10.34 14.68
CA GLY A 250 -17.76 -10.05 13.74
C GLY A 250 -18.40 -8.67 13.89
N TRP A 251 -17.77 -7.73 14.61
CA TRP A 251 -18.32 -6.39 14.84
C TRP A 251 -18.22 -5.49 13.60
N ILE A 252 -17.22 -5.72 12.77
CA ILE A 252 -16.98 -4.99 11.52
C ILE A 252 -16.34 -5.92 10.49
N SER A 253 -16.49 -5.60 9.21
CA SER A 253 -15.99 -6.40 8.11
C SER A 253 -14.45 -6.39 7.99
N LYS A 254 -13.88 -7.48 7.45
CA LYS A 254 -12.43 -7.71 7.35
C LYS A 254 -11.69 -6.65 6.49
N ASP A 255 -12.37 -6.05 5.53
CA ASP A 255 -11.81 -4.99 4.68
C ASP A 255 -11.48 -3.70 5.46
N ARG A 256 -11.99 -3.57 6.69
CA ARG A 256 -11.71 -2.47 7.63
C ARG A 256 -10.60 -2.79 8.63
N GLN A 257 -10.02 -3.97 8.58
CA GLN A 257 -8.97 -4.38 9.51
C GLN A 257 -7.65 -3.67 9.22
N VAL A 258 -7.09 -3.02 10.25
CA VAL A 258 -5.74 -2.46 10.25
C VAL A 258 -4.79 -3.38 11.01
N GLY A 259 -3.60 -3.59 10.47
CA GLY A 259 -2.53 -4.39 11.09
C GLY A 259 -1.83 -5.32 10.11
N GLN A 260 -0.88 -6.08 10.60
CA GLN A 260 -0.01 -6.98 9.83
C GLN A 260 -0.77 -7.97 8.91
N THR A 261 -1.92 -8.49 9.38
CA THR A 261 -2.78 -9.43 8.63
C THR A 261 -3.98 -8.74 7.99
N GLY A 262 -4.09 -7.44 8.12
CA GLY A 262 -5.09 -6.58 7.51
C GLY A 262 -4.47 -5.64 6.49
N LYS A 263 -4.93 -4.40 6.51
CA LYS A 263 -4.39 -3.32 5.68
C LYS A 263 -3.35 -2.52 6.46
N THR A 264 -2.30 -2.09 5.77
CA THR A 264 -1.38 -1.06 6.26
C THR A 264 -1.88 0.28 5.79
N VAL A 265 -1.95 1.25 6.69
CA VAL A 265 -2.49 2.58 6.45
C VAL A 265 -1.49 3.65 6.91
N ARG A 266 -1.52 4.79 6.25
CA ARG A 266 -0.68 5.94 6.57
C ARG A 266 -1.49 7.24 6.43
N PRO A 267 -2.53 7.43 7.29
CA PRO A 267 -3.33 8.64 7.27
C PRO A 267 -2.57 9.82 7.88
N GLN A 268 -3.05 11.03 7.58
CA GLN A 268 -2.61 12.25 8.26
C GLN A 268 -3.00 12.24 9.76
N ALA A 269 -4.14 11.61 10.09
CA ALA A 269 -4.53 11.41 11.48
C ALA A 269 -5.16 10.02 11.69
N TYR A 270 -4.70 9.32 12.73
CA TYR A 270 -5.19 8.02 13.15
C TYR A 270 -5.73 8.07 14.57
N PHE A 271 -7.04 7.93 14.75
CA PHE A 271 -7.66 7.86 16.07
C PHE A 271 -7.72 6.40 16.53
N ALA A 272 -6.91 6.03 17.49
CA ALA A 272 -6.85 4.70 18.10
C ALA A 272 -7.77 4.63 19.34
N LEU A 273 -9.01 4.21 19.17
CA LEU A 273 -10.05 4.26 20.20
C LEU A 273 -10.28 2.89 20.83
N GLY A 274 -9.85 2.71 22.09
CA GLY A 274 -9.94 1.43 22.80
C GLY A 274 -9.09 0.33 22.21
N ILE A 275 -7.98 0.69 21.58
CA ILE A 275 -6.98 -0.20 21.00
C ILE A 275 -5.81 -0.33 21.97
N SER A 276 -5.35 -1.58 22.24
CA SER A 276 -4.27 -1.83 23.17
C SER A 276 -2.87 -1.52 22.61
N GLY A 277 -2.70 -1.56 21.27
CA GLY A 277 -1.38 -1.35 20.66
C GLY A 277 -0.52 -2.62 20.60
N ALA A 278 -1.15 -3.78 20.31
CA ALA A 278 -0.40 -4.99 19.99
C ALA A 278 0.51 -4.73 18.76
N ILE A 279 1.72 -5.31 18.76
CA ILE A 279 2.74 -5.10 17.71
C ILE A 279 2.18 -5.35 16.31
N GLN A 280 1.31 -6.36 16.15
CA GLN A 280 0.69 -6.68 14.87
C GLN A 280 -0.29 -5.58 14.39
N HIS A 281 -0.87 -4.80 15.31
CA HIS A 281 -1.69 -3.66 14.96
C HIS A 281 -0.82 -2.45 14.63
N LEU A 282 0.19 -2.17 15.47
CA LEU A 282 1.14 -1.08 15.27
C LEU A 282 1.81 -1.17 13.90
N ALA A 283 2.26 -2.35 13.50
CA ALA A 283 2.85 -2.60 12.17
C ALA A 283 1.97 -2.19 10.97
N GLY A 284 0.69 -1.92 11.20
CA GLY A 284 -0.25 -1.46 10.17
C GLY A 284 -0.58 0.02 10.24
N MET A 285 -0.12 0.78 11.26
CA MET A 285 -0.54 2.18 11.43
C MET A 285 0.50 3.11 12.06
N GLU A 286 1.63 2.59 12.55
CA GLU A 286 2.66 3.39 13.23
C GLU A 286 3.30 4.49 12.38
N GLU A 287 3.22 4.35 11.04
CA GLU A 287 3.68 5.36 10.08
C GLU A 287 2.65 6.47 9.80
N SER A 288 1.56 6.56 10.58
CA SER A 288 0.59 7.66 10.49
C SER A 288 1.27 8.99 10.89
N GLU A 289 0.89 10.12 10.27
CA GLU A 289 1.51 11.42 10.56
C GLU A 289 1.17 11.95 11.97
N CYS A 290 -0.03 11.60 12.48
CA CYS A 290 -0.48 11.94 13.82
C CYS A 290 -1.33 10.81 14.39
N ILE A 291 -0.96 10.28 15.55
CA ILE A 291 -1.66 9.22 16.25
C ILE A 291 -2.29 9.76 17.53
N ILE A 292 -3.61 9.69 17.62
CA ILE A 292 -4.39 10.11 18.78
C ILE A 292 -4.98 8.86 19.43
N ALA A 293 -4.53 8.52 20.63
CA ALA A 293 -4.96 7.32 21.34
C ALA A 293 -5.86 7.62 22.52
N VAL A 294 -6.93 6.82 22.66
CA VAL A 294 -7.80 6.82 23.85
C VAL A 294 -7.86 5.40 24.40
N ASN A 295 -7.39 5.21 25.62
CA ASN A 295 -7.48 3.94 26.33
C ASN A 295 -7.65 4.19 27.84
N ARG A 296 -8.37 3.32 28.52
CA ARG A 296 -8.52 3.38 29.99
C ARG A 296 -7.31 2.82 30.75
N ASP A 297 -6.52 1.98 30.11
CA ASP A 297 -5.29 1.42 30.64
C ASP A 297 -4.13 2.37 30.27
N GLU A 298 -3.57 3.05 31.27
CA GLU A 298 -2.46 3.99 31.11
C GLU A 298 -1.16 3.32 30.63
N GLU A 299 -0.99 2.03 30.90
CA GLU A 299 0.15 1.24 30.48
C GLU A 299 -0.04 0.61 29.07
N ALA A 300 -1.14 0.90 28.40
CA ALA A 300 -1.42 0.33 27.08
C ALA A 300 -0.31 0.69 26.09
N PRO A 301 0.28 -0.31 25.38
CA PRO A 301 1.39 -0.09 24.45
C PRO A 301 1.11 0.95 23.35
N ILE A 302 -0.17 1.21 23.03
CA ILE A 302 -0.57 2.22 22.04
C ILE A 302 -0.05 3.61 22.38
N PHE A 303 0.07 3.95 23.68
CA PHE A 303 0.57 5.24 24.12
C PHE A 303 2.06 5.46 23.83
N LYS A 304 2.83 4.39 23.57
CA LYS A 304 4.25 4.50 23.20
C LYS A 304 4.48 5.08 21.80
N VAL A 305 3.46 4.97 20.94
CA VAL A 305 3.51 5.45 19.55
C VAL A 305 2.53 6.63 19.31
N ALA A 306 1.71 6.98 20.31
CA ALA A 306 0.75 8.06 20.19
C ALA A 306 1.42 9.44 20.37
N ASP A 307 1.11 10.38 19.48
CA ASP A 307 1.48 11.80 19.62
C ASP A 307 0.62 12.48 20.69
N LEU A 308 -0.65 12.05 20.80
CA LEU A 308 -1.58 12.51 21.83
C LEU A 308 -2.28 11.33 22.48
N GLY A 309 -2.12 11.15 23.79
CA GLY A 309 -2.74 10.12 24.58
C GLY A 309 -3.79 10.67 25.56
N ILE A 310 -4.97 10.06 25.57
CA ILE A 310 -6.04 10.35 26.55
C ILE A 310 -6.31 9.08 27.35
N VAL A 311 -5.98 9.11 28.64
CA VAL A 311 -6.34 8.03 29.57
C VAL A 311 -7.79 8.20 29.99
N GLY A 312 -8.67 7.31 29.54
CA GLY A 312 -10.09 7.41 29.82
C GLY A 312 -10.93 6.36 29.09
N ASP A 313 -12.22 6.31 29.45
CA ASP A 313 -13.18 5.45 28.78
C ASP A 313 -13.62 6.06 27.45
N VAL A 314 -13.44 5.31 26.37
CA VAL A 314 -13.79 5.72 25.00
C VAL A 314 -15.28 6.10 24.88
N ASN A 315 -16.16 5.41 25.62
CA ASN A 315 -17.61 5.69 25.62
C ASN A 315 -17.96 7.02 26.31
N THR A 316 -17.03 7.58 27.08
CA THR A 316 -17.17 8.92 27.69
C THR A 316 -16.44 9.98 26.85
N VAL A 317 -15.28 9.63 26.29
CA VAL A 317 -14.45 10.58 25.54
C VAL A 317 -15.05 10.89 24.15
N ILE A 318 -15.48 9.86 23.41
CA ILE A 318 -16.00 10.05 22.04
C ILE A 318 -17.20 11.01 21.99
N PRO A 319 -18.27 10.87 22.84
CA PRO A 319 -19.38 11.82 22.83
C PRO A 319 -18.96 13.26 23.10
N LYS A 320 -17.96 13.48 23.98
CA LYS A 320 -17.43 14.81 24.27
C LYS A 320 -16.68 15.39 23.07
N LEU A 321 -15.86 14.57 22.38
CA LEU A 321 -15.19 14.98 21.14
C LEU A 321 -16.21 15.37 20.06
N ILE A 322 -17.25 14.59 19.88
CA ILE A 322 -18.34 14.86 18.94
C ILE A 322 -19.02 16.20 19.28
N GLU A 323 -19.32 16.44 20.56
CA GLU A 323 -19.94 17.69 21.03
C GLU A 323 -19.05 18.91 20.74
N CYS A 324 -17.75 18.81 21.05
CA CYS A 324 -16.78 19.88 20.80
C CYS A 324 -16.66 20.18 19.30
N LEU A 325 -16.54 19.15 18.44
CA LEU A 325 -16.45 19.32 17.00
C LEU A 325 -17.72 19.95 16.40
N LYS A 326 -18.91 19.56 16.87
CA LYS A 326 -20.17 20.19 16.45
C LYS A 326 -20.23 21.66 16.81
N LYS A 327 -19.81 22.04 18.02
CA LYS A 327 -19.75 23.44 18.45
C LYS A 327 -18.78 24.26 17.59
N GLU A 328 -17.58 23.75 17.37
CA GLU A 328 -16.58 24.42 16.55
C GLU A 328 -17.03 24.62 15.10
N LYS A 329 -17.69 23.61 14.51
CA LYS A 329 -18.26 23.71 13.18
C LYS A 329 -19.35 24.80 13.08
N GLN A 330 -20.24 24.88 14.07
CA GLN A 330 -21.27 25.90 14.15
C GLN A 330 -20.69 27.31 14.33
N GLU A 331 -19.62 27.45 15.10
CA GLU A 331 -18.92 28.75 15.27
C GLU A 331 -18.25 29.18 13.97
N LYS A 332 -17.57 28.30 13.26
CA LYS A 332 -16.97 28.58 11.96
C LYS A 332 -18.02 28.96 10.89
N GLU A 333 -19.16 28.30 10.86
CA GLU A 333 -20.28 28.65 9.97
C GLU A 333 -20.86 30.03 10.27
N LYS A 334 -20.98 30.41 11.55
CA LYS A 334 -21.42 31.75 11.95
C LYS A 334 -20.42 32.84 11.55
N ILE A 335 -19.12 32.58 11.66
CA ILE A 335 -18.06 33.53 11.25
C ILE A 335 -18.06 33.71 9.74
N ASN A 336 -18.16 32.63 8.96
CA ASN A 336 -18.19 32.68 7.50
C ASN A 336 -19.51 33.25 6.93
N GLY A 337 -20.64 33.17 7.65
CA GLY A 337 -21.93 33.76 7.28
C GLY A 337 -22.06 35.25 7.56
N VAL A 338 -21.07 35.88 8.20
CA VAL A 338 -21.07 37.33 8.48
C VAL A 338 -20.35 38.16 7.41
N TYR A 339 -19.74 37.52 6.41
CA TYR A 339 -18.99 38.16 5.30
C TYR A 339 -19.65 38.06 3.93
N PHE A 340 -21.00 37.94 3.87
CA PHE A 340 -21.76 38.09 2.61
C PHE A 340 -22.89 39.11 2.80
#